data_c6ea7c7ac4194c21a5d5f90d4b145acd
#
_entry.id   c6ea7c7ac4194c21a5d5f90d4b145acd
#
_cell.length_a   1.000
_cell.length_b   1.000
_cell.length_c   1.000
_cell.angle_alpha   90.00
_cell.angle_beta   90.00
_cell.angle_gamma   90.00
#
_symmetry.space_group_name_H-M   'P 1'
#
loop_
_entity.id
_entity.type
_entity.pdbx_description
1 polymer ?
#
loop_
_entity_poly.entity_id
_entity_poly.type
_entity_poly.pdbx_seq_one_letter_code
_entity_poly.pdbx_strand_id
1 'polypeptide(L)'
;MRGYKRCAAEAGARITGIQSIVNPWCILGGVATSVCQKDGFIEQGNAIAGDVLLLTKPLGTQLALDAYQSICDAESRSKRIKLTITEEQVKQAHRQAINSMCRLNRVAARLMFKHNAHGTTQIGELGLVGHAQHLANMQKQELTFYIYNLPLIGHMAKLTMGKFGANDRQLLEGLAPELSGGLLICMPRKQAAAFCTEIKELDGRPACIIGMVTKGNRTVRLVKRPQHIHVKDD
;
A
#
# COMPACT_ATOMS: atom_id res chain seq x y z
N MET A 1 13.96 -0.76 19.25
CA MET A 1 15.32 -0.56 18.66
C MET A 1 15.88 -1.79 17.92
N ARG A 2 15.83 -3.04 18.44
CA ARG A 2 16.35 -4.22 17.72
C ARG A 2 15.67 -4.44 16.36
N GLY A 3 14.34 -4.35 16.28
CA GLY A 3 13.58 -4.48 15.01
C GLY A 3 13.95 -3.41 14.00
N TYR A 4 14.06 -2.14 14.43
CA TYR A 4 14.48 -1.04 13.56
C TYR A 4 15.87 -1.28 12.96
N LYS A 5 16.85 -1.68 13.81
CA LYS A 5 18.22 -1.98 13.35
C LYS A 5 18.25 -3.13 12.34
N ARG A 6 17.47 -4.20 12.59
CA ARG A 6 17.37 -5.34 11.67
C ARG A 6 16.76 -4.93 10.33
N CYS A 7 15.67 -4.19 10.36
CA CYS A 7 15.00 -3.70 9.16
C CYS A 7 15.90 -2.76 8.33
N ALA A 8 16.62 -1.84 8.97
CA ALA A 8 17.58 -0.98 8.31
C ALA A 8 18.71 -1.78 7.63
N ALA A 9 19.27 -2.79 8.33
CA ALA A 9 20.29 -3.66 7.77
C ALA A 9 19.77 -4.48 6.58
N GLU A 10 18.55 -5.01 6.66
CA GLU A 10 17.87 -5.72 5.58
C GLU A 10 17.63 -4.80 4.37
N ALA A 11 17.29 -3.54 4.62
CA ALA A 11 17.17 -2.53 3.58
C ALA A 11 18.52 -2.15 2.94
N GLY A 12 19.64 -2.55 3.52
CA GLY A 12 20.98 -2.16 3.12
C GLY A 12 21.39 -0.76 3.59
N ALA A 13 20.64 -0.21 4.57
CA ALA A 13 20.92 1.09 5.16
C ALA A 13 21.75 0.96 6.45
N ARG A 14 22.64 1.93 6.69
CA ARG A 14 23.43 2.02 7.93
C ARG A 14 22.88 3.11 8.83
N ILE A 15 22.62 2.77 10.09
CA ILE A 15 22.27 3.76 11.10
C ILE A 15 23.53 4.54 11.47
N THR A 16 23.53 5.84 11.22
CA THR A 16 24.66 6.74 11.46
C THR A 16 24.52 7.57 12.73
N GLY A 17 23.30 7.74 13.22
CA GLY A 17 23.05 8.48 14.45
C GLY A 17 21.74 8.04 15.11
N ILE A 18 21.67 8.20 16.41
CA ILE A 18 20.48 7.96 17.23
C ILE A 18 20.33 9.13 18.18
N GLN A 19 19.12 9.66 18.29
CA GLN A 19 18.79 10.68 19.27
C GLN A 19 17.60 10.19 20.09
N SER A 20 17.70 10.29 21.41
CA SER A 20 16.61 9.99 22.33
C SER A 20 16.11 11.27 22.97
N ILE A 21 14.81 11.43 23.04
CA ILE A 21 14.13 12.57 23.67
C ILE A 21 13.21 12.00 24.75
N VAL A 22 13.22 12.60 25.93
CA VAL A 22 12.28 12.26 27.00
C VAL A 22 10.89 12.72 26.58
N ASN A 23 9.95 11.77 26.51
CA ASN A 23 8.58 12.01 26.08
C ASN A 23 7.65 11.02 26.80
N PRO A 24 6.44 11.42 27.23
CA PRO A 24 5.48 10.53 27.86
C PRO A 24 4.95 9.42 26.93
N TRP A 25 5.04 9.62 25.60
CA TRP A 25 4.65 8.62 24.61
C TRP A 25 5.86 8.00 23.93
N CYS A 26 5.72 6.72 23.56
CA CYS A 26 6.74 6.04 22.76
C CYS A 26 6.58 6.47 21.28
N ILE A 27 7.38 7.42 20.84
CA ILE A 27 7.45 7.87 19.45
C ILE A 27 8.76 7.37 18.86
N LEU A 28 8.68 6.72 17.69
CA LEU A 28 9.83 6.24 16.94
C LEU A 28 9.76 6.78 15.52
N GLY A 29 10.85 7.37 15.06
CA GLY A 29 10.96 7.90 13.70
C GLY A 29 12.38 7.77 13.18
N GLY A 30 12.57 8.13 11.92
CA GLY A 30 13.89 8.14 11.30
C GLY A 30 13.91 8.96 10.02
N VAL A 31 15.11 9.44 9.69
CA VAL A 31 15.40 10.13 8.43
C VAL A 31 16.35 9.23 7.64
N ALA A 32 15.97 8.88 6.41
CA ALA A 32 16.82 8.16 5.48
C ALA A 32 17.39 9.13 4.44
N THR A 33 18.71 9.17 4.30
CA THR A 33 19.39 10.03 3.33
C THR A 33 20.22 9.17 2.39
N SER A 34 20.17 9.47 1.11
CA SER A 34 20.98 8.82 0.09
C SER A 34 21.50 9.85 -0.90
N VAL A 35 22.60 9.50 -1.57
CA VAL A 35 23.15 10.27 -2.67
C VAL A 35 23.17 9.35 -3.89
N CYS A 36 22.58 9.80 -4.98
CA CYS A 36 22.53 9.04 -6.23
C CYS A 36 22.77 9.97 -7.43
N GLN A 37 23.11 9.39 -8.57
CA GLN A 37 23.15 10.12 -9.84
C GLN A 37 21.71 10.44 -10.29
N LYS A 38 21.58 11.33 -11.28
CA LYS A 38 20.27 11.81 -11.77
C LYS A 38 19.37 10.70 -12.31
N ASP A 39 19.95 9.62 -12.82
CA ASP A 39 19.27 8.41 -13.30
C ASP A 39 19.10 7.33 -12.22
N GLY A 40 19.59 7.58 -11.01
CA GLY A 40 19.52 6.67 -9.87
C GLY A 40 18.19 6.68 -9.10
N PHE A 41 17.20 7.46 -9.54
CA PHE A 41 15.86 7.48 -8.95
C PHE A 41 14.78 7.66 -10.04
N ILE A 42 13.55 7.25 -9.73
CA ILE A 42 12.40 7.39 -10.62
C ILE A 42 11.67 8.67 -10.25
N GLU A 43 11.65 9.65 -11.16
CA GLU A 43 10.86 10.88 -11.01
C GLU A 43 9.37 10.55 -11.01
N GLN A 44 8.60 11.19 -10.16
CA GLN A 44 7.15 10.93 -10.05
C GLN A 44 6.36 11.38 -11.28
N GLY A 45 6.83 12.41 -11.99
CA GLY A 45 6.07 13.16 -13.00
C GLY A 45 6.11 12.62 -14.43
N ASN A 46 6.64 11.43 -14.69
CA ASN A 46 6.91 10.93 -16.03
C ASN A 46 5.91 9.86 -16.53
N ALA A 47 4.77 9.68 -15.88
CA ALA A 47 3.73 8.78 -16.38
C ALA A 47 3.22 9.24 -17.75
N ILE A 48 2.81 8.30 -18.57
CA ILE A 48 2.26 8.55 -19.90
C ILE A 48 0.90 7.87 -20.09
N ALA A 49 0.09 8.40 -21.00
CA ALA A 49 -1.16 7.76 -21.37
C ALA A 49 -0.88 6.37 -21.97
N GLY A 50 -1.60 5.35 -21.48
CA GLY A 50 -1.40 3.94 -21.83
C GLY A 50 -0.64 3.14 -20.78
N ASP A 51 -0.05 3.80 -19.78
CA ASP A 51 0.50 3.10 -18.62
C ASP A 51 -0.60 2.37 -17.85
N VAL A 52 -0.19 1.33 -17.13
CA VAL A 52 -1.02 0.67 -16.13
C VAL A 52 -0.60 1.09 -14.73
N LEU A 53 -1.55 1.05 -13.81
CA LEU A 53 -1.32 1.27 -12.39
C LEU A 53 -1.16 -0.08 -11.69
N LEU A 54 -0.03 -0.28 -11.02
CA LEU A 54 0.26 -1.47 -10.22
C LEU A 54 0.30 -1.10 -8.74
N LEU A 55 -0.18 -2.01 -7.91
CA LEU A 55 -0.04 -1.92 -6.45
C LEU A 55 0.69 -3.15 -5.91
N THR A 56 1.74 -2.93 -5.13
CA THR A 56 2.65 -4.00 -4.69
C THR A 56 2.27 -4.67 -3.39
N LYS A 57 1.35 -4.08 -2.61
CA LYS A 57 0.83 -4.66 -1.36
C LYS A 57 -0.69 -4.46 -1.29
N PRO A 58 -1.42 -5.38 -0.63
CA PRO A 58 -2.86 -5.21 -0.43
C PRO A 58 -3.18 -4.06 0.51
N LEU A 59 -4.42 -3.55 0.41
CA LEU A 59 -4.99 -2.51 1.26
C LEU A 59 -5.74 -3.11 2.45
N GLY A 60 -5.87 -2.33 3.53
CA GLY A 60 -6.65 -2.69 4.71
C GLY A 60 -5.81 -3.00 5.95
N THR A 61 -4.54 -2.59 5.99
CA THR A 61 -3.63 -2.81 7.13
C THR A 61 -4.19 -2.16 8.39
N GLN A 62 -4.55 -0.87 8.34
CA GLN A 62 -5.10 -0.16 9.48
C GLN A 62 -6.39 -0.83 9.99
N LEU A 63 -7.31 -1.16 9.09
CA LEU A 63 -8.58 -1.78 9.47
C LEU A 63 -8.38 -3.15 10.13
N ALA A 64 -7.41 -3.95 9.65
CA ALA A 64 -7.11 -5.26 10.24
C ALA A 64 -6.53 -5.14 11.66
N LEU A 65 -5.68 -4.12 11.90
CA LEU A 65 -5.15 -3.83 13.23
C LEU A 65 -6.24 -3.36 14.18
N ASP A 66 -7.07 -2.40 13.76
CA ASP A 66 -8.18 -1.86 14.55
C ASP A 66 -9.21 -2.94 14.92
N ALA A 67 -9.50 -3.84 13.97
CA ALA A 67 -10.40 -4.96 14.21
C ALA A 67 -9.83 -5.93 15.25
N TYR A 68 -8.54 -6.24 15.15
CA TYR A 68 -7.87 -7.11 16.13
C TYR A 68 -7.82 -6.46 17.52
N GLN A 69 -7.43 -5.19 17.60
CA GLN A 69 -7.41 -4.42 18.85
C GLN A 69 -8.79 -4.41 19.54
N SER A 70 -9.84 -4.12 18.76
CA SER A 70 -11.22 -4.09 19.29
C SER A 70 -11.67 -5.44 19.86
N ILE A 71 -11.17 -6.57 19.35
CA ILE A 71 -11.45 -7.90 19.89
C ILE A 71 -10.68 -8.13 21.20
N CYS A 72 -9.40 -7.73 21.25
CA CYS A 72 -8.56 -7.88 22.43
C CYS A 72 -9.09 -7.03 23.61
N ASP A 73 -9.54 -5.82 23.35
CA ASP A 73 -10.01 -4.89 24.36
C ASP A 73 -11.47 -5.15 24.78
N ALA A 74 -12.13 -6.17 24.21
CA ALA A 74 -13.50 -6.55 24.46
C ALA A 74 -14.53 -5.40 24.35
N GLU A 75 -14.25 -4.42 23.49
CA GLU A 75 -15.10 -3.26 23.25
C GLU A 75 -16.48 -3.63 22.67
N SER A 76 -17.43 -2.70 22.74
CA SER A 76 -18.76 -2.85 22.12
C SER A 76 -18.70 -3.13 20.62
N ARG A 77 -17.67 -2.61 19.94
CA ARG A 77 -17.33 -2.87 18.54
C ARG A 77 -17.00 -4.34 18.28
N SER A 78 -16.39 -5.04 19.23
CA SER A 78 -16.06 -6.47 19.15
C SER A 78 -17.29 -7.33 18.86
N LYS A 79 -18.43 -7.07 19.51
CA LYS A 79 -19.69 -7.81 19.28
C LYS A 79 -20.17 -7.69 17.83
N ARG A 80 -20.06 -6.50 17.24
CA ARG A 80 -20.44 -6.25 15.85
C ARG A 80 -19.51 -6.97 14.88
N ILE A 81 -18.19 -6.89 15.10
CA ILE A 81 -17.18 -7.57 14.28
C ILE A 81 -17.49 -9.07 14.25
N LYS A 82 -17.74 -9.70 15.40
CA LYS A 82 -18.05 -11.14 15.54
C LYS A 82 -19.33 -11.57 14.82
N LEU A 83 -20.27 -10.65 14.55
CA LEU A 83 -21.46 -10.93 13.74
C LEU A 83 -21.16 -11.04 12.24
N THR A 84 -20.05 -10.49 11.78
CA THR A 84 -19.73 -10.42 10.34
C THR A 84 -18.62 -11.36 9.93
N ILE A 85 -17.59 -11.48 10.77
CA ILE A 85 -16.44 -12.34 10.56
C ILE A 85 -16.05 -13.02 11.88
N THR A 86 -15.44 -14.20 11.77
CA THR A 86 -15.01 -14.95 12.95
C THR A 86 -13.75 -14.34 13.56
N GLU A 87 -13.51 -14.62 14.83
CA GLU A 87 -12.29 -14.18 15.53
C GLU A 87 -11.03 -14.73 14.86
N GLU A 88 -11.07 -15.96 14.34
CA GLU A 88 -9.95 -16.54 13.61
C GLU A 88 -9.67 -15.80 12.29
N GLN A 89 -10.73 -15.37 11.59
CA GLN A 89 -10.59 -14.53 10.38
C GLN A 89 -9.97 -13.17 10.68
N VAL A 90 -10.30 -12.57 11.83
CA VAL A 90 -9.64 -11.33 12.29
C VAL A 90 -8.17 -11.57 12.60
N LYS A 91 -7.84 -12.65 13.32
CA LYS A 91 -6.45 -13.03 13.61
C LYS A 91 -5.65 -13.29 12.33
N GLN A 92 -6.26 -13.93 11.35
CA GLN A 92 -5.63 -14.18 10.04
C GLN A 92 -5.35 -12.85 9.30
N ALA A 93 -6.34 -11.96 9.23
CA ALA A 93 -6.17 -10.65 8.61
C ALA A 93 -5.10 -9.80 9.33
N HIS A 94 -5.07 -9.84 10.66
CA HIS A 94 -4.04 -9.20 11.46
C HIS A 94 -2.65 -9.75 11.14
N ARG A 95 -2.45 -11.07 11.08
CA ARG A 95 -1.16 -11.67 10.68
C ARG A 95 -0.75 -11.22 9.30
N GLN A 96 -1.69 -11.22 8.33
CA GLN A 96 -1.44 -10.75 6.98
C GLN A 96 -1.04 -9.27 6.94
N ALA A 97 -1.70 -8.41 7.73
CA ALA A 97 -1.34 -7.00 7.85
C ALA A 97 0.09 -6.82 8.40
N ILE A 98 0.44 -7.51 9.50
CA ILE A 98 1.79 -7.47 10.08
C ILE A 98 2.83 -7.92 9.07
N ASN A 99 2.62 -9.05 8.37
CA ASN A 99 3.53 -9.53 7.34
C ASN A 99 3.71 -8.51 6.21
N SER A 100 2.61 -7.89 5.76
CA SER A 100 2.64 -6.85 4.74
C SER A 100 3.43 -5.62 5.20
N MET A 101 3.22 -5.17 6.44
CA MET A 101 3.93 -4.02 7.02
C MET A 101 5.43 -4.26 7.18
N CYS A 102 5.81 -5.47 7.62
CA CYS A 102 7.22 -5.85 7.81
C CYS A 102 7.98 -6.03 6.49
N ARG A 103 7.27 -6.27 5.39
CA ARG A 103 7.88 -6.48 4.07
C ARG A 103 8.42 -5.17 3.50
N LEU A 104 9.71 -5.14 3.15
CA LEU A 104 10.33 -3.98 2.52
C LEU A 104 9.86 -3.81 1.06
N ASN A 105 9.77 -2.56 0.61
CA ASN A 105 9.52 -2.25 -0.80
C ASN A 105 10.79 -2.36 -1.69
N ARG A 106 11.87 -2.96 -1.19
CA ARG A 106 13.19 -3.01 -1.83
C ARG A 106 13.17 -3.78 -3.15
N VAL A 107 12.55 -4.95 -3.19
CA VAL A 107 12.45 -5.76 -4.41
C VAL A 107 11.65 -5.01 -5.47
N ALA A 108 10.48 -4.46 -5.10
CA ALA A 108 9.66 -3.65 -5.98
C ALA A 108 10.44 -2.46 -6.56
N ALA A 109 11.19 -1.73 -5.71
CA ALA A 109 12.00 -0.59 -6.13
C ALA A 109 13.07 -0.98 -7.18
N ARG A 110 13.75 -2.12 -6.97
CA ARG A 110 14.72 -2.63 -7.96
C ARG A 110 14.07 -3.01 -9.29
N LEU A 111 12.92 -3.68 -9.22
CA LEU A 111 12.20 -4.12 -10.42
C LEU A 111 11.61 -2.94 -11.20
N MET A 112 11.27 -1.83 -10.54
CA MET A 112 10.81 -0.62 -11.23
C MET A 112 11.84 -0.10 -12.25
N PHE A 113 13.12 -0.11 -11.90
CA PHE A 113 14.20 0.26 -12.86
C PHE A 113 14.28 -0.73 -14.01
N LYS A 114 14.30 -2.02 -13.71
CA LYS A 114 14.38 -3.08 -14.72
C LYS A 114 13.25 -3.04 -15.74
N HIS A 115 12.04 -2.72 -15.27
CA HIS A 115 10.82 -2.70 -16.08
C HIS A 115 10.42 -1.29 -16.54
N ASN A 116 11.31 -0.31 -16.44
CA ASN A 116 11.12 1.07 -16.92
C ASN A 116 9.84 1.72 -16.37
N ALA A 117 9.64 1.68 -15.06
CA ALA A 117 8.54 2.40 -14.43
C ALA A 117 8.69 3.91 -14.65
N HIS A 118 7.58 4.58 -14.93
CA HIS A 118 7.55 6.01 -15.25
C HIS A 118 7.26 6.90 -14.04
N GLY A 119 6.70 6.36 -12.97
CA GLY A 119 6.42 7.11 -11.75
C GLY A 119 5.94 6.20 -10.64
N THR A 120 6.10 6.65 -9.40
CA THR A 120 5.68 5.88 -8.24
C THR A 120 5.40 6.77 -7.04
N THR A 121 4.53 6.30 -6.15
CA THR A 121 4.36 6.83 -4.80
C THR A 121 4.09 5.68 -3.82
N GLN A 122 4.45 5.86 -2.55
CA GLN A 122 4.09 4.91 -1.51
C GLN A 122 2.69 5.24 -0.99
N ILE A 123 1.87 4.22 -0.75
CA ILE A 123 0.56 4.39 -0.13
C ILE A 123 0.72 4.49 1.39
N GLY A 124 0.07 5.46 2.00
CA GLY A 124 0.12 5.75 3.42
C GLY A 124 -1.18 6.32 3.94
N GLU A 125 -1.10 7.33 4.79
CA GLU A 125 -2.22 7.92 5.53
C GLU A 125 -3.37 8.49 4.67
N LEU A 126 -3.09 8.94 3.46
CA LEU A 126 -4.11 9.47 2.53
C LEU A 126 -4.88 8.35 1.79
N GLY A 127 -4.56 7.10 2.03
CA GLY A 127 -5.14 5.98 1.30
C GLY A 127 -4.71 5.92 -0.17
N LEU A 128 -5.25 4.95 -0.91
CA LEU A 128 -4.91 4.74 -2.31
C LEU A 128 -5.29 5.93 -3.19
N VAL A 129 -6.53 6.41 -3.08
CA VAL A 129 -7.06 7.48 -3.94
C VAL A 129 -6.35 8.80 -3.64
N GLY A 130 -6.08 9.12 -2.37
CA GLY A 130 -5.38 10.34 -2.00
C GLY A 130 -3.94 10.39 -2.52
N HIS A 131 -3.18 9.31 -2.36
CA HIS A 131 -1.82 9.21 -2.90
C HIS A 131 -1.80 9.16 -4.44
N ALA A 132 -2.76 8.47 -5.06
CA ALA A 132 -2.91 8.50 -6.51
C ALA A 132 -3.22 9.90 -7.04
N GLN A 133 -4.07 10.67 -6.34
CA GLN A 133 -4.38 12.06 -6.70
C GLN A 133 -3.14 12.95 -6.57
N HIS A 134 -2.36 12.77 -5.48
CA HIS A 134 -1.09 13.47 -5.35
C HIS A 134 -0.15 13.14 -6.51
N LEU A 135 0.01 11.86 -6.85
CA LEU A 135 0.83 11.43 -7.98
C LEU A 135 0.31 11.99 -9.31
N ALA A 136 -1.01 12.04 -9.53
CA ALA A 136 -1.61 12.60 -10.75
C ALA A 136 -1.34 14.11 -10.88
N ASN A 137 -1.35 14.84 -9.76
CA ASN A 137 -1.05 16.29 -9.73
C ASN A 137 0.41 16.58 -10.09
N MET A 138 1.33 15.66 -9.76
CA MET A 138 2.76 15.80 -10.05
C MET A 138 3.12 15.50 -11.51
N GLN A 139 2.19 15.01 -12.32
CA GLN A 139 2.48 14.62 -13.71
C GLN A 139 2.78 15.85 -14.58
N LYS A 140 3.81 15.74 -15.43
CA LYS A 140 4.15 16.73 -16.45
C LYS A 140 3.04 16.86 -17.50
N GLN A 141 2.38 15.75 -17.83
CA GLN A 141 1.24 15.70 -18.75
C GLN A 141 -0.09 15.76 -18.01
N GLU A 142 -1.15 16.17 -18.71
CA GLU A 142 -2.52 16.10 -18.20
C GLU A 142 -3.06 14.68 -18.33
N LEU A 143 -3.04 13.94 -17.22
CA LEU A 143 -3.41 12.55 -17.15
C LEU A 143 -4.56 12.34 -16.17
N THR A 144 -5.38 11.32 -16.42
CA THR A 144 -6.37 10.81 -15.47
C THR A 144 -6.04 9.36 -15.13
N PHE A 145 -6.03 9.06 -13.84
CA PHE A 145 -5.78 7.70 -13.32
C PHE A 145 -7.13 7.03 -13.04
N TYR A 146 -7.41 5.95 -13.75
CA TYR A 146 -8.60 5.12 -13.52
C TYR A 146 -8.23 3.91 -12.69
N ILE A 147 -8.90 3.73 -11.54
CA ILE A 147 -8.72 2.58 -10.64
C ILE A 147 -9.98 1.73 -10.72
N TYR A 148 -9.84 0.45 -11.04
CA TYR A 148 -10.95 -0.49 -11.20
C TYR A 148 -10.82 -1.74 -10.33
N ASN A 149 -9.63 -2.01 -9.76
CA ASN A 149 -9.39 -3.12 -8.86
C ASN A 149 -8.87 -2.62 -7.51
N LEU A 150 -9.32 -3.25 -6.42
CA LEU A 150 -8.81 -3.02 -5.06
C LEU A 150 -8.34 -4.36 -4.50
N PRO A 151 -7.02 -4.62 -4.46
CA PRO A 151 -6.48 -5.77 -3.74
C PRO A 151 -6.57 -5.52 -2.24
N LEU A 152 -7.32 -6.37 -1.54
CA LEU A 152 -7.64 -6.22 -0.13
C LEU A 152 -7.10 -7.38 0.70
N ILE A 153 -6.69 -7.09 1.92
CA ILE A 153 -6.41 -8.08 2.95
C ILE A 153 -7.66 -8.95 3.18
N GLY A 154 -7.46 -10.24 3.35
CA GLY A 154 -8.54 -11.22 3.49
C GLY A 154 -9.57 -10.80 4.53
N HIS A 155 -10.85 -11.04 4.24
CA HIS A 155 -12.01 -10.74 5.08
C HIS A 155 -12.32 -9.26 5.32
N MET A 156 -11.41 -8.31 5.04
CA MET A 156 -11.62 -6.89 5.35
C MET A 156 -12.75 -6.28 4.51
N ALA A 157 -12.95 -6.71 3.26
CA ALA A 157 -14.09 -6.28 2.46
C ALA A 157 -15.45 -6.62 3.13
N LYS A 158 -15.56 -7.83 3.71
CA LYS A 158 -16.78 -8.23 4.44
C LYS A 158 -17.02 -7.36 5.67
N LEU A 159 -15.95 -7.05 6.40
CA LEU A 159 -16.03 -6.20 7.58
C LEU A 159 -16.57 -4.81 7.22
N THR A 160 -16.09 -4.20 6.14
CA THR A 160 -16.55 -2.87 5.71
C THR A 160 -18.01 -2.84 5.28
N MET A 161 -18.53 -3.91 4.69
CA MET A 161 -19.92 -4.03 4.29
C MET A 161 -20.88 -4.10 5.50
N GLY A 162 -20.39 -4.50 6.66
CA GLY A 162 -21.15 -4.63 7.91
C GLY A 162 -21.51 -3.30 8.60
N LYS A 163 -21.12 -2.15 8.10
CA LYS A 163 -21.41 -0.79 8.63
C LYS A 163 -20.96 -0.59 10.10
N PHE A 164 -19.76 -0.97 10.45
CA PHE A 164 -19.24 -0.90 11.82
C PHE A 164 -18.76 0.47 12.28
N GLY A 165 -18.46 1.39 11.35
CA GLY A 165 -18.06 2.77 11.63
C GLY A 165 -18.02 3.64 10.37
N ALA A 166 -17.92 4.95 10.56
CA ALA A 166 -17.81 5.90 9.44
C ALA A 166 -16.55 5.63 8.58
N ASN A 167 -15.48 5.19 9.21
CA ASN A 167 -14.19 4.93 8.55
C ASN A 167 -14.15 3.58 7.79
N ASP A 168 -15.06 2.66 8.06
CA ASP A 168 -14.99 1.32 7.47
C ASP A 168 -15.28 1.34 5.95
N ARG A 169 -16.16 2.24 5.48
CA ARG A 169 -16.44 2.43 4.05
C ARG A 169 -15.25 2.98 3.29
N GLN A 170 -14.36 3.71 3.94
CA GLN A 170 -13.20 4.33 3.32
C GLN A 170 -12.30 3.31 2.61
N LEU A 171 -12.25 2.06 3.10
CA LEU A 171 -11.46 1.00 2.44
C LEU A 171 -11.97 0.71 1.02
N LEU A 172 -13.29 0.56 0.85
CA LEU A 172 -13.90 0.28 -0.46
C LEU A 172 -13.92 1.50 -1.39
N GLU A 173 -13.77 2.69 -0.82
CA GLU A 173 -13.61 3.95 -1.52
C GLU A 173 -12.14 4.27 -1.81
N GLY A 174 -11.20 3.41 -1.36
CA GLY A 174 -9.76 3.61 -1.52
C GLY A 174 -9.18 4.76 -0.69
N LEU A 175 -9.91 5.22 0.33
CA LEU A 175 -9.55 6.34 1.20
C LEU A 175 -9.01 5.90 2.56
N ALA A 176 -9.07 4.60 2.88
CA ALA A 176 -8.56 4.10 4.16
C ALA A 176 -7.05 4.31 4.29
N PRO A 177 -6.56 4.78 5.43
CA PRO A 177 -5.14 4.88 5.71
C PRO A 177 -4.45 3.51 5.65
N GLU A 178 -3.22 3.50 5.17
CA GLU A 178 -2.38 2.31 5.13
C GLU A 178 -1.10 2.50 5.94
N LEU A 179 -0.70 1.46 6.66
CA LEU A 179 0.53 1.43 7.45
C LEU A 179 1.60 0.64 6.68
N SER A 180 2.74 1.27 6.46
CA SER A 180 3.84 0.69 5.67
C SER A 180 3.36 0.12 4.33
N GLY A 181 2.49 0.85 3.65
CA GLY A 181 1.83 0.39 2.43
C GLY A 181 2.77 0.12 1.27
N GLY A 182 2.21 -0.44 0.22
CA GLY A 182 2.91 -0.76 -1.01
C GLY A 182 3.22 0.47 -1.87
N LEU A 183 3.87 0.21 -2.99
CA LEU A 183 4.09 1.21 -4.03
C LEU A 183 2.96 1.17 -5.03
N LEU A 184 2.43 2.35 -5.35
CA LEU A 184 1.61 2.60 -6.54
C LEU A 184 2.56 2.98 -7.67
N ILE A 185 2.57 2.21 -8.74
CA ILE A 185 3.54 2.34 -9.82
C ILE A 185 2.82 2.58 -11.14
N CYS A 186 3.23 3.62 -11.87
CA CYS A 186 2.89 3.83 -13.28
C CYS A 186 3.90 3.11 -14.16
N MET A 187 3.47 2.17 -14.98
CA MET A 187 4.37 1.29 -15.74
C MET A 187 3.86 1.04 -17.16
N PRO A 188 4.75 0.91 -18.16
CA PRO A 188 4.36 0.51 -19.49
C PRO A 188 3.58 -0.80 -19.48
N ARG A 189 2.41 -0.83 -20.13
CA ARG A 189 1.52 -2.00 -20.15
C ARG A 189 2.23 -3.29 -20.56
N LYS A 190 3.19 -3.20 -21.50
CA LYS A 190 3.95 -4.35 -21.98
C LYS A 190 4.85 -4.98 -20.92
N GLN A 191 5.29 -4.19 -19.93
CA GLN A 191 6.20 -4.63 -18.85
C GLN A 191 5.45 -5.15 -17.60
N ALA A 192 4.20 -4.78 -17.45
CA ALA A 192 3.44 -5.02 -16.23
C ALA A 192 3.29 -6.51 -15.87
N ALA A 193 3.03 -7.37 -16.86
CA ALA A 193 2.89 -8.81 -16.63
C ALA A 193 4.22 -9.43 -16.18
N ALA A 194 5.33 -9.08 -16.83
CA ALA A 194 6.67 -9.54 -16.46
C ALA A 194 7.06 -9.06 -15.05
N PHE A 195 6.77 -7.80 -14.73
CA PHE A 195 6.96 -7.27 -13.38
C PHE A 195 6.17 -8.06 -12.32
N CYS A 196 4.89 -8.34 -12.58
CA CYS A 196 4.05 -9.10 -11.64
C CYS A 196 4.54 -10.54 -11.42
N THR A 197 5.06 -11.18 -12.46
CA THR A 197 5.65 -12.52 -12.34
C THR A 197 6.94 -12.48 -11.53
N GLU A 198 7.85 -11.58 -11.88
CA GLU A 198 9.16 -11.50 -11.24
C GLU A 198 9.09 -11.05 -9.77
N ILE A 199 8.21 -10.11 -9.44
CA ILE A 199 8.04 -9.70 -8.03
C ILE A 199 7.47 -10.85 -7.19
N LYS A 200 6.59 -11.68 -7.76
CA LYS A 200 6.07 -12.86 -7.07
C LYS A 200 7.16 -13.90 -6.82
N GLU A 201 8.05 -14.10 -7.78
CA GLU A 201 9.19 -15.04 -7.65
C GLU A 201 10.21 -14.56 -6.60
N LEU A 202 10.54 -13.27 -6.60
CA LEU A 202 11.60 -12.71 -5.75
C LEU A 202 11.12 -12.32 -4.35
N ASP A 203 9.88 -11.86 -4.21
CA ASP A 203 9.32 -11.30 -2.97
C ASP A 203 8.27 -12.24 -2.33
N GLY A 204 7.96 -13.35 -3.03
CA GLY A 204 6.98 -14.35 -2.60
C GLY A 204 5.53 -13.86 -2.63
N ARG A 205 5.27 -12.62 -3.07
CA ARG A 205 3.94 -12.00 -3.05
C ARG A 205 3.63 -11.29 -4.37
N PRO A 206 2.42 -11.44 -4.91
CA PRO A 206 2.06 -10.81 -6.17
C PRO A 206 1.83 -9.30 -6.01
N ALA A 207 2.21 -8.55 -7.05
CA ALA A 207 1.65 -7.23 -7.30
C ALA A 207 0.37 -7.36 -8.13
N CYS A 208 -0.53 -6.39 -8.01
CA CYS A 208 -1.80 -6.38 -8.73
C CYS A 208 -1.89 -5.20 -9.68
N ILE A 209 -2.35 -5.42 -10.92
CA ILE A 209 -2.76 -4.34 -11.81
C ILE A 209 -4.10 -3.84 -11.31
N ILE A 210 -4.14 -2.57 -10.91
CA ILE A 210 -5.32 -1.97 -10.29
C ILE A 210 -6.01 -0.94 -11.17
N GLY A 211 -5.34 -0.48 -12.22
CA GLY A 211 -5.86 0.62 -13.02
C GLY A 211 -5.07 0.89 -14.28
N MET A 212 -5.42 2.01 -14.91
CA MET A 212 -4.77 2.51 -16.12
C MET A 212 -4.66 4.03 -16.11
N VAL A 213 -3.71 4.54 -16.88
CA VAL A 213 -3.48 5.97 -17.09
C VAL A 213 -3.98 6.37 -18.47
N THR A 214 -4.77 7.44 -18.55
CA THR A 214 -5.28 7.99 -19.81
C THR A 214 -5.00 9.48 -19.90
N LYS A 215 -5.16 10.07 -21.08
CA LYS A 215 -5.22 11.53 -21.21
C LYS A 215 -6.38 12.06 -20.37
N GLY A 216 -6.19 13.19 -19.71
CA GLY A 216 -7.22 13.75 -18.84
C GLY A 216 -6.83 15.09 -18.25
N ASN A 217 -7.18 15.33 -16.99
CA ASN A 217 -7.06 16.62 -16.31
C ASN A 217 -6.45 16.52 -14.90
N ARG A 218 -5.48 15.65 -14.71
CA ARG A 218 -4.79 15.40 -13.42
C ARG A 218 -5.74 14.95 -12.30
N THR A 219 -6.68 14.05 -12.64
CA THR A 219 -7.66 13.53 -11.68
C THR A 219 -7.52 12.03 -11.48
N VAL A 220 -8.03 11.55 -10.36
CA VAL A 220 -8.18 10.11 -10.10
C VAL A 220 -9.66 9.75 -10.12
N ARG A 221 -9.98 8.65 -10.73
CA ARG A 221 -11.34 8.10 -10.80
C ARG A 221 -11.35 6.65 -10.37
N LEU A 222 -11.90 6.41 -9.18
CA LEU A 222 -12.29 5.07 -8.79
C LEU A 222 -13.63 4.75 -9.49
N VAL A 223 -13.72 3.61 -10.17
CA VAL A 223 -14.97 3.18 -10.80
C VAL A 223 -16.06 2.94 -9.75
N LYS A 224 -17.33 3.13 -10.11
CA LYS A 224 -18.46 2.99 -9.17
C LYS A 224 -18.56 1.63 -8.48
N ARG A 225 -18.06 0.56 -9.13
CA ARG A 225 -18.04 -0.82 -8.60
C ARG A 225 -16.67 -1.43 -8.87
N PRO A 226 -15.66 -1.10 -8.06
CA PRO A 226 -14.33 -1.69 -8.23
C PRO A 226 -14.39 -3.19 -7.91
N GLN A 227 -13.59 -3.97 -8.62
CA GLN A 227 -13.42 -5.38 -8.31
C GLN A 227 -12.55 -5.52 -7.05
N HIS A 228 -13.06 -6.20 -6.05
CA HIS A 228 -12.31 -6.52 -4.84
C HIS A 228 -11.53 -7.83 -5.05
N ILE A 229 -10.20 -7.74 -5.04
CA ILE A 229 -9.32 -8.89 -5.15
C ILE A 229 -8.90 -9.29 -3.74
N HIS A 230 -9.36 -10.44 -3.28
CA HIS A 230 -8.93 -10.96 -1.98
C HIS A 230 -7.53 -11.57 -2.10
N VAL A 231 -6.54 -10.91 -1.52
CA VAL A 231 -5.17 -11.42 -1.46
C VAL A 231 -5.09 -12.39 -0.29
N LYS A 232 -4.77 -13.66 -0.59
CA LYS A 232 -4.53 -14.68 0.44
C LYS A 232 -3.07 -14.63 0.86
N ASP A 233 -2.80 -14.92 2.13
CA ASP A 233 -1.48 -15.34 2.59
C ASP A 233 -1.37 -16.84 2.34
N ASP A 234 -0.50 -17.23 1.41
CA ASP A 234 -0.08 -18.62 1.24
C ASP A 234 0.90 -19.02 2.35
#